data_b28abbd6a0f888eaff1aeda7b7d81ded
#
_entry.id   b28abbd6a0f888eaff1aeda7b7d81ded
#
_cell.length_a   1.000
_cell.length_b   1.000
_cell.length_c   1.000
_cell.angle_alpha   90.00
_cell.angle_beta   90.00
_cell.angle_gamma   90.00
#
_symmetry.space_group_name_H-M   'P 1'
#
loop_
_entity.id
_entity.type
_entity.pdbx_description
1 polymer ?
#
loop_
_entity_poly.entity_id
_entity_poly.type
_entity_poly.pdbx_seq_one_letter_code
_entity_poly.pdbx_strand_id
1 'polypeptide(L)'
;GSEKGWFKEGSLPKNTMQLGDIKIGKDGYKYMKVKFTKPSRFGWKLVHHLEWEKHHGLIPKGHVVVFKNQDINDIRIENLEMISRADHARMCQMKLYSYDEAITETGINIAKVVTVMGKKKRQLKEKIHASKK
;
A
#
# COMPACT_ATOMS: atom_id res chain seq x y z
N GLY A 1 18.50 16.67 35.22
CA GLY A 1 18.35 16.90 34.87
C GLY A 1 18.05 16.94 35.06
N SER A 2 17.72 16.82 34.96
CA SER A 2 17.58 17.06 34.73
C SER A 2 17.61 17.15 34.69
N GLU A 3 17.49 17.20 34.85
CA GLU A 3 17.60 17.26 34.55
C GLU A 3 17.37 17.28 34.52
N LYS A 4 16.95 17.62 35.03
CA LYS A 4 16.78 17.19 34.74
C LYS A 4 16.57 16.45 34.06
N GLY A 5 16.43 16.04 34.40
CA GLY A 5 16.68 14.85 33.63
C GLY A 5 15.99 14.75 32.44
N TRP A 6 15.70 15.64 32.19
CA TRP A 6 15.10 15.81 30.95
C TRP A 6 15.96 15.33 29.82
N PHE A 7 15.42 15.28 28.67
CA PHE A 7 16.10 14.75 27.54
C PHE A 7 17.36 15.52 27.28
N LYS A 8 18.47 14.84 27.23
CA LYS A 8 19.68 15.39 26.69
C LYS A 8 19.46 15.61 25.20
N GLU A 9 20.21 16.49 24.61
CA GLU A 9 20.16 16.67 23.18
C GLU A 9 20.35 15.32 22.49
N GLY A 10 19.41 14.94 21.64
CA GLY A 10 19.42 13.64 20.99
C GLY A 10 18.80 12.51 21.80
N SER A 11 18.45 12.75 23.07
CA SER A 11 17.79 11.75 23.90
C SER A 11 16.29 11.73 23.67
N LEU A 12 15.69 10.55 23.82
CA LEU A 12 14.27 10.35 23.65
C LEU A 12 13.65 9.81 24.94
N PRO A 13 12.35 10.07 25.17
CA PRO A 13 11.65 9.48 26.32
C PRO A 13 11.73 7.96 26.27
N LYS A 14 11.69 7.31 27.43
CA LYS A 14 11.77 5.86 27.54
C LYS A 14 10.68 5.16 26.74
N ASN A 15 9.49 5.75 26.64
CA ASN A 15 8.36 5.17 25.92
C ASN A 15 8.29 5.62 24.47
N THR A 16 9.31 6.31 23.98
CA THR A 16 9.37 6.69 22.58
C THR A 16 9.81 5.50 21.73
N MET A 17 9.05 5.23 20.68
CA MET A 17 9.40 4.16 19.76
C MET A 17 10.66 4.53 18.99
N GLN A 18 11.57 3.58 18.88
CA GLN A 18 12.84 3.77 18.17
C GLN A 18 12.67 3.49 16.67
N LEU A 19 13.63 3.94 15.87
CA LEU A 19 13.66 3.61 14.46
C LEU A 19 13.76 2.09 14.29
N GLY A 20 12.92 1.55 13.39
CA GLY A 20 12.83 0.11 13.17
C GLY A 20 11.81 -0.59 14.07
N ASP A 21 11.27 0.10 15.06
CA ASP A 21 10.22 -0.48 15.90
C ASP A 21 8.95 -0.69 15.09
N ILE A 22 8.25 -1.78 15.40
CA ILE A 22 7.03 -2.16 14.70
C ILE A 22 5.85 -2.08 15.66
N LYS A 23 4.76 -1.48 15.20
CA LYS A 23 3.50 -1.48 15.93
C LYS A 23 2.39 -2.00 15.04
N ILE A 24 1.32 -2.49 15.65
CA ILE A 24 0.12 -2.91 14.92
C ILE A 24 -0.91 -1.79 15.04
N GLY A 25 -1.38 -1.28 13.89
CA GLY A 25 -2.38 -0.23 13.85
C GLY A 25 -3.77 -0.75 14.18
N LYS A 26 -4.72 0.15 14.29
CA LYS A 26 -6.13 -0.20 14.56
C LYS A 26 -6.73 -1.05 13.44
N ASP A 27 -6.19 -0.91 12.23
CA ASP A 27 -6.61 -1.68 11.07
C ASP A 27 -5.98 -3.07 11.01
N GLY A 28 -5.11 -3.42 11.97
CA GLY A 28 -4.40 -4.70 12.01
C GLY A 28 -3.12 -4.74 11.19
N TYR A 29 -2.83 -3.70 10.43
CA TYR A 29 -1.59 -3.66 9.63
C TYR A 29 -0.39 -3.30 10.49
N LYS A 30 0.77 -3.81 10.10
CA LYS A 30 2.03 -3.52 10.78
C LYS A 30 2.65 -2.26 10.21
N TYR A 31 3.12 -1.40 11.10
CA TYR A 31 3.82 -0.15 10.75
C TYR A 31 5.20 -0.16 11.37
N MET A 32 6.17 0.35 10.64
CA MET A 32 7.55 0.49 11.13
C MET A 32 7.91 1.97 11.24
N LYS A 33 8.58 2.32 12.33
CA LYS A 33 9.08 3.68 12.52
C LYS A 33 10.30 3.89 11.63
N VAL A 34 10.20 4.84 10.70
CA VAL A 34 11.27 5.10 9.73
C VAL A 34 11.95 6.43 9.95
N LYS A 35 11.31 7.35 10.68
CA LYS A 35 11.91 8.64 11.04
C LYS A 35 11.13 9.27 12.19
N PHE A 36 11.76 10.22 12.86
CA PHE A 36 11.11 11.03 13.88
C PHE A 36 10.55 12.28 13.23
N THR A 37 9.25 12.48 13.34
CA THR A 37 8.57 13.62 12.73
C THR A 37 7.56 14.21 13.71
N LYS A 38 7.14 15.43 13.43
CA LYS A 38 6.02 16.07 14.11
C LYS A 38 5.01 16.50 13.05
N PRO A 39 3.77 15.99 13.08
CA PRO A 39 3.28 14.97 14.02
C PRO A 39 3.90 13.60 13.76
N SER A 40 3.98 12.78 14.81
CA SER A 40 4.68 11.49 14.77
C SER A 40 4.10 10.50 13.76
N ARG A 41 2.83 10.65 13.40
CA ARG A 41 2.18 9.75 12.44
C ARG A 41 2.86 9.69 11.08
N PHE A 42 3.55 10.75 10.68
CA PHE A 42 4.27 10.79 9.40
C PHE A 42 5.61 10.05 9.44
N GLY A 43 6.03 9.62 10.63
CA GLY A 43 7.26 8.84 10.79
C GLY A 43 7.08 7.34 10.63
N TRP A 44 5.87 6.89 10.34
CA TRP A 44 5.54 5.48 10.24
C TRP A 44 5.22 5.10 8.80
N LYS A 45 5.68 3.92 8.37
CA LYS A 45 5.34 3.34 7.08
C LYS A 45 4.84 1.92 7.26
N LEU A 46 3.95 1.51 6.36
CA LEU A 46 3.47 0.13 6.35
C LEU A 46 4.62 -0.82 6.04
N VAL A 47 4.74 -1.89 6.83
CA VAL A 47 5.83 -2.85 6.69
C VAL A 47 5.79 -3.53 5.31
N HIS A 48 4.60 -3.88 4.83
CA HIS A 48 4.48 -4.52 3.51
C HIS A 48 4.86 -3.58 2.37
N HIS A 49 4.65 -2.26 2.53
CA HIS A 49 5.13 -1.28 1.55
C HIS A 49 6.66 -1.24 1.53
N LEU A 50 7.29 -1.28 2.71
CA LEU A 50 8.75 -1.29 2.82
C LEU A 50 9.33 -2.55 2.20
N GLU A 51 8.69 -3.70 2.40
CA GLU A 51 9.14 -4.96 1.82
C GLU A 51 9.06 -4.90 0.28
N TRP A 52 7.98 -4.35 -0.25
CA TRP A 52 7.83 -4.17 -1.69
C TRP A 52 8.91 -3.23 -2.25
N GLU A 53 9.13 -2.10 -1.59
CA GLU A 53 10.13 -1.12 -2.01
C GLU A 53 11.54 -1.68 -2.01
N LYS A 54 11.83 -2.56 -1.06
CA LYS A 54 13.12 -3.23 -0.95
C LYS A 54 13.42 -4.11 -2.16
N HIS A 55 12.41 -4.73 -2.74
CA HIS A 55 12.55 -5.66 -3.86
C HIS A 55 12.28 -5.01 -5.22
N HIS A 56 11.42 -4.02 -5.28
CA HIS A 56 10.93 -3.46 -6.55
C HIS A 56 11.09 -1.95 -6.68
N GLY A 57 11.56 -1.27 -5.63
CA GLY A 57 11.73 0.17 -5.62
C GLY A 57 10.46 0.90 -5.15
N LEU A 58 10.48 2.22 -5.26
CA LEU A 58 9.44 3.07 -4.73
C LEU A 58 8.08 2.78 -5.35
N ILE A 59 7.03 2.85 -4.52
CA ILE A 59 5.66 2.66 -4.97
C ILE A 59 5.18 3.97 -5.61
N PRO A 60 4.75 3.94 -6.90
CA PRO A 60 4.27 5.15 -7.56
C PRO A 60 3.00 5.68 -6.90
N LYS A 61 2.78 6.97 -7.02
CA LYS A 61 1.56 7.61 -6.54
C LYS A 61 0.35 7.00 -7.26
N GLY A 62 -0.71 6.74 -6.52
CA GLY A 62 -1.91 6.14 -7.08
C GLY A 62 -1.87 4.63 -7.15
N HIS A 63 -0.87 4.01 -6.55
CA HIS A 63 -0.75 2.56 -6.48
C HIS A 63 -0.79 2.08 -5.04
N VAL A 64 -1.20 0.84 -4.83
CA VAL A 64 -1.25 0.20 -3.52
C VAL A 64 -0.62 -1.18 -3.61
N VAL A 65 -0.12 -1.68 -2.48
CA VAL A 65 0.39 -3.04 -2.37
C VAL A 65 -0.63 -3.85 -1.59
N VAL A 66 -1.04 -4.98 -2.15
CA VAL A 66 -2.07 -5.84 -1.56
C VAL A 66 -1.49 -7.22 -1.24
N PHE A 67 -2.18 -7.92 -0.34
CA PHE A 67 -1.82 -9.30 0.03
C PHE A 67 -2.65 -10.26 -0.82
N LYS A 68 -1.97 -11.12 -1.57
CA LYS A 68 -2.66 -12.04 -2.48
C LYS A 68 -3.56 -13.04 -1.76
N ASN A 69 -3.14 -13.51 -0.58
CA ASN A 69 -3.94 -14.46 0.22
C ASN A 69 -4.80 -13.76 1.28
N GLN A 70 -4.82 -12.42 1.28
CA GLN A 70 -5.53 -11.58 2.23
C GLN A 70 -5.08 -11.73 3.68
N ASP A 71 -3.95 -12.38 3.92
CA ASP A 71 -3.37 -12.48 5.25
C ASP A 71 -2.39 -11.32 5.45
N ILE A 72 -2.82 -10.31 6.19
CA ILE A 72 -2.04 -9.09 6.41
C ILE A 72 -0.79 -9.32 7.26
N ASN A 73 -0.66 -10.49 7.86
CA ASN A 73 0.52 -10.89 8.62
C ASN A 73 1.54 -11.64 7.77
N ASP A 74 1.17 -12.05 6.57
CA ASP A 74 2.04 -12.78 5.66
C ASP A 74 2.73 -11.79 4.72
N ILE A 75 3.83 -11.20 5.20
CA ILE A 75 4.54 -10.14 4.50
C ILE A 75 5.71 -10.73 3.71
N ARG A 76 5.42 -11.76 2.91
CA ARG A 76 6.41 -12.33 1.98
C ARG A 76 6.25 -11.62 0.64
N ILE A 77 7.37 -11.35 -0.02
CA ILE A 77 7.32 -10.65 -1.32
C ILE A 77 6.47 -11.43 -2.34
N GLU A 78 6.47 -12.75 -2.26
CA GLU A 78 5.68 -13.61 -3.15
C GLU A 78 4.17 -13.42 -2.94
N ASN A 79 3.77 -12.98 -1.74
CA ASN A 79 2.36 -12.74 -1.40
C ASN A 79 1.93 -11.30 -1.65
N LEU A 80 2.85 -10.43 -2.02
CA LEU A 80 2.56 -9.01 -2.25
C LEU A 80 2.44 -8.71 -3.73
N GLU A 81 1.54 -7.80 -4.07
CA GLU A 81 1.37 -7.33 -5.44
C GLU A 81 1.01 -5.86 -5.44
N MET A 82 1.63 -5.10 -6.32
CA MET A 82 1.32 -3.68 -6.48
C MET A 82 0.31 -3.51 -7.60
N ILE A 83 -0.78 -2.83 -7.31
CA ILE A 83 -1.82 -2.56 -8.29
C ILE A 83 -2.22 -1.09 -8.20
N SER A 84 -2.83 -0.57 -9.25
CA SER A 84 -3.37 0.78 -9.23
C SER A 84 -4.60 0.85 -8.33
N ARG A 85 -4.92 2.05 -7.86
CA ARG A 85 -6.14 2.24 -7.06
C ARG A 85 -7.39 1.88 -7.86
N ALA A 86 -7.38 2.15 -9.18
CA ALA A 86 -8.48 1.78 -10.05
C ALA A 86 -8.68 0.26 -10.09
N ASP A 87 -7.58 -0.49 -10.23
CA ASP A 87 -7.65 -1.95 -10.25
C ASP A 87 -8.09 -2.50 -8.90
N HIS A 88 -7.59 -1.90 -7.81
CA HIS A 88 -8.01 -2.28 -6.45
C HIS A 88 -9.51 -2.06 -6.26
N ALA A 89 -10.03 -0.92 -6.69
CA ALA A 89 -11.45 -0.61 -6.60
C ALA A 89 -12.29 -1.64 -7.39
N ARG A 90 -11.82 -2.02 -8.56
CA ARG A 90 -12.50 -3.04 -9.36
C ARG A 90 -12.47 -4.40 -8.70
N MET A 91 -11.36 -4.79 -8.10
CA MET A 91 -11.28 -6.05 -7.37
C MET A 91 -12.26 -6.09 -6.20
N CYS A 92 -12.40 -4.98 -5.48
CA CYS A 92 -13.37 -4.89 -4.40
C CYS A 92 -14.80 -4.95 -4.94
N GLN A 93 -15.07 -4.22 -6.02
CA GLN A 93 -16.39 -4.16 -6.66
C GLN A 93 -16.83 -5.52 -7.21
N MET A 94 -15.91 -6.22 -7.85
CA MET A 94 -16.17 -7.52 -8.47
C MET A 94 -15.92 -8.69 -7.53
N LYS A 95 -15.50 -8.43 -6.28
CA LYS A 95 -15.21 -9.44 -5.26
C LYS A 95 -14.19 -10.47 -5.74
N LEU A 96 -13.09 -9.99 -6.32
CA LEU A 96 -12.06 -10.83 -6.89
C LEU A 96 -10.96 -11.25 -5.91
N TYR A 97 -10.96 -10.72 -4.69
CA TYR A 97 -10.03 -11.13 -3.65
C TYR A 97 -10.38 -12.51 -3.11
N SER A 98 -9.38 -13.33 -2.89
CA SER A 98 -9.54 -14.67 -2.34
C SER A 98 -8.43 -14.94 -1.33
N TYR A 99 -8.63 -15.93 -0.48
CA TYR A 99 -7.57 -16.41 0.41
C TYR A 99 -6.54 -17.28 -0.33
N ASP A 100 -6.83 -17.66 -1.57
CA ASP A 100 -5.91 -18.38 -2.44
C ASP A 100 -5.13 -17.37 -3.30
N GLU A 101 -3.81 -17.40 -3.20
CA GLU A 101 -2.94 -16.47 -3.94
C GLU A 101 -3.16 -16.54 -5.44
N ALA A 102 -3.31 -17.75 -5.98
CA ALA A 102 -3.49 -17.93 -7.42
C ALA A 102 -4.82 -17.34 -7.91
N ILE A 103 -5.88 -17.49 -7.14
CA ILE A 103 -7.20 -16.93 -7.47
C ILE A 103 -7.16 -15.41 -7.42
N THR A 104 -6.54 -14.84 -6.40
CA THR A 104 -6.37 -13.39 -6.29
C THR A 104 -5.53 -12.86 -7.46
N GLU A 105 -4.46 -13.53 -7.81
CA GLU A 105 -3.60 -13.14 -8.93
C GLU A 105 -4.38 -13.14 -10.24
N THR A 106 -5.21 -14.14 -10.48
CA THR A 106 -6.12 -14.19 -11.62
C THR A 106 -7.09 -13.00 -11.58
N GLY A 107 -7.63 -12.71 -10.40
CA GLY A 107 -8.53 -11.56 -10.19
C GLY A 107 -7.85 -10.23 -10.55
N ILE A 108 -6.59 -10.05 -10.16
CA ILE A 108 -5.81 -8.86 -10.50
C ILE A 108 -5.71 -8.71 -12.02
N ASN A 109 -5.42 -9.80 -12.72
CA ASN A 109 -5.32 -9.80 -14.17
C ASN A 109 -6.66 -9.44 -14.81
N ILE A 110 -7.76 -9.96 -14.30
CA ILE A 110 -9.13 -9.63 -14.76
C ILE A 110 -9.39 -8.13 -14.56
N ALA A 111 -9.07 -7.60 -13.38
CA ALA A 111 -9.27 -6.18 -13.08
C ALA A 111 -8.49 -5.28 -14.04
N LYS A 112 -7.24 -5.64 -14.32
CA LYS A 112 -6.39 -4.89 -15.27
C LYS A 112 -7.00 -4.88 -16.67
N VAL A 113 -7.49 -6.01 -17.13
CA VAL A 113 -8.14 -6.12 -18.44
C VAL A 113 -9.40 -5.25 -18.49
N VAL A 114 -10.24 -5.33 -17.47
CA VAL A 114 -11.47 -4.52 -17.40
C VAL A 114 -11.13 -3.03 -17.42
N THR A 115 -10.11 -2.61 -16.71
CA THR A 115 -9.68 -1.21 -16.68
C THR A 115 -9.23 -0.75 -18.08
N VAL A 116 -8.42 -1.56 -18.76
CA VAL A 116 -7.96 -1.25 -20.12
C VAL A 116 -9.14 -1.19 -21.10
N MET A 117 -10.07 -2.14 -21.00
CA MET A 117 -11.26 -2.15 -21.85
C MET A 117 -12.10 -0.89 -21.64
N GLY A 118 -12.26 -0.46 -20.39
CA GLY A 118 -12.99 0.77 -20.08
C GLY A 118 -12.35 2.01 -20.68
N LYS A 119 -11.02 2.10 -20.62
CA LYS A 119 -10.28 3.20 -21.24
C LYS A 119 -10.45 3.21 -22.76
N LYS A 120 -10.31 2.05 -23.39
CA LYS A 120 -10.47 1.93 -24.84
C LYS A 120 -11.88 2.28 -25.28
N LYS A 121 -12.87 1.86 -24.52
CA LYS A 121 -14.27 2.19 -24.81
C LYS A 121 -14.50 3.70 -24.76
N ARG A 122 -13.94 4.40 -23.78
CA ARG A 122 -14.05 5.85 -23.70
C ARG A 122 -13.35 6.54 -24.86
N GLN A 123 -12.15 6.10 -25.21
CA GLN A 123 -11.41 6.66 -26.35
C GLN A 123 -12.19 6.48 -27.65
N LEU A 124 -12.83 5.33 -27.85
CA LEU A 124 -13.63 5.06 -29.03
C LEU A 124 -14.84 5.98 -29.09
N LYS A 125 -15.53 6.19 -27.96
CA LYS A 125 -16.65 7.12 -27.87
C LYS A 125 -16.23 8.55 -28.22
N GLU A 126 -15.08 9.00 -27.74
CA GLU A 126 -14.53 10.31 -28.05
C GLU A 126 -14.26 10.48 -29.53
N LYS A 127 -13.67 9.46 -30.16
CA LYS A 127 -13.39 9.46 -31.60
C LYS A 127 -14.67 9.52 -32.42
N ILE A 128 -15.68 8.74 -32.04
CA ILE A 128 -16.97 8.74 -32.72
C ILE A 128 -17.63 10.12 -32.59
N HIS A 129 -17.61 10.69 -31.38
CA HIS A 129 -18.16 12.00 -31.13
C HIS A 129 -17.45 13.09 -31.95
N ALA A 130 -16.13 13.04 -32.00
CA ALA A 130 -15.33 13.98 -32.78
C ALA A 130 -15.62 13.87 -34.29
N SER A 131 -15.82 12.65 -34.80
CA SER A 131 -16.08 12.44 -36.23
C SER A 131 -17.47 12.87 -36.66
N LYS A 132 -18.40 13.09 -35.73
CA LYS A 132 -19.74 13.58 -36.02
C LYS A 132 -19.83 15.10 -36.15
N LYS A 133 -18.75 15.81 -35.90
CA LYS A 133 -18.69 17.28 -36.03
C LYS A 133 -18.28 17.69 -37.48
#